data_608fdc9c4da5334014f0b71774613cd6
#
_entry.id   608fdc9c4da5334014f0b71774613cd6
#
_cell.length_a   1.000
_cell.length_b   1.000
_cell.length_c   1.000
_cell.angle_alpha   90.00
_cell.angle_beta   90.00
_cell.angle_gamma   90.00
#
_symmetry.space_group_name_H-M   'P 1'
#
loop_
_entity.id
_entity.type
_entity.pdbx_description
1 polymer ?
#
loop_
_entity_poly.entity_id
_entity_poly.type
_entity_poly.pdbx_seq_one_letter_code
_entity_poly.pdbx_strand_id
1 'polypeptide(L)'
;IVDTLSPLIKNDVIPICMGGDHSITLGELRAIAQNHGPVALVHFDSHFDTIDEYFGEKYNHGTVFKRAVEEGLIDVEHSIQIGMRGTFYDKSDLMGSEDLGLKVITSFEMREIGLAEVKKQIKERVGDSKAFLTFDIDFVDPAYAPGTGTIEVGGWTGPETLDLVRSLKGINFVGYDLVEVMPYADPSQITAFLAGNIMFEFISLIALRKKERR
;
A
#
# COMPACT_ATOMS: atom_id res chain seq x y z
N ILE A 1 -0.66 18.16 2.35
CA ILE A 1 0.27 17.03 2.06
C ILE A 1 1.23 17.45 0.96
N VAL A 2 0.76 17.78 -0.25
CA VAL A 2 1.62 18.11 -1.41
C VAL A 2 2.63 19.22 -1.09
N ASP A 3 2.18 20.34 -0.54
CA ASP A 3 3.03 21.49 -0.23
C ASP A 3 4.10 21.19 0.84
N THR A 4 3.85 20.21 1.69
CA THR A 4 4.79 19.76 2.73
C THR A 4 5.81 18.78 2.16
N LEU A 5 5.37 17.81 1.36
CA LEU A 5 6.24 16.74 0.88
C LEU A 5 7.10 17.13 -0.32
N SER A 6 6.55 17.91 -1.29
CA SER A 6 7.28 18.24 -2.52
C SER A 6 8.65 18.90 -2.27
N PRO A 7 8.82 19.86 -1.33
CA PRO A 7 10.14 20.41 -1.04
C PRO A 7 11.12 19.41 -0.45
N LEU A 8 10.65 18.45 0.34
CA LEU A 8 11.48 17.39 0.93
C LEU A 8 11.96 16.41 -0.13
N ILE A 9 11.05 15.96 -1.00
CA ILE A 9 11.35 15.02 -2.08
C ILE A 9 12.36 15.64 -3.07
N LYS A 10 12.24 16.93 -3.40
CA LYS A 10 13.21 17.66 -4.22
C LYS A 10 14.63 17.67 -3.64
N ASN A 11 14.77 17.48 -2.33
CA ASN A 11 16.04 17.38 -1.63
C ASN A 11 16.43 15.93 -1.31
N ASP A 12 16.01 14.96 -2.14
CA ASP A 12 16.30 13.53 -2.02
C ASP A 12 15.87 12.86 -0.70
N VAL A 13 14.85 13.44 -0.02
CA VAL A 13 14.21 12.81 1.14
C VAL A 13 13.20 11.79 0.63
N ILE A 14 13.28 10.57 1.14
CA ILE A 14 12.28 9.54 0.93
C ILE A 14 11.27 9.64 2.08
N PRO A 15 10.02 10.07 1.85
CA PRO A 15 9.02 10.18 2.90
C PRO A 15 8.57 8.81 3.38
N ILE A 16 8.30 8.72 4.68
CA ILE A 16 7.51 7.66 5.30
C ILE A 16 6.38 8.37 6.01
N CYS A 17 5.16 8.23 5.51
CA CYS A 17 4.00 8.89 6.07
C CYS A 17 3.28 7.94 7.03
N MET A 18 2.77 8.49 8.11
CA MET A 18 1.93 7.78 9.07
C MET A 18 0.53 8.38 8.96
N GLY A 19 -0.36 7.61 8.39
CA GLY A 19 -1.70 8.07 8.09
C GLY A 19 -2.59 8.19 9.32
N GLY A 20 -3.67 8.73 9.06
CA GLY A 20 -5.07 8.67 8.99
C GLY A 20 -5.62 7.55 8.11
N ASP A 21 -6.70 7.88 7.45
CA ASP A 21 -7.31 7.00 6.47
C ASP A 21 -6.54 6.96 5.14
N HIS A 22 -6.90 6.02 4.27
CA HIS A 22 -6.19 5.79 3.00
C HIS A 22 -6.27 6.98 2.02
N SER A 23 -7.17 7.94 2.23
CA SER A 23 -7.30 9.11 1.34
C SER A 23 -6.06 10.00 1.29
N ILE A 24 -5.20 9.95 2.31
CA ILE A 24 -3.96 10.75 2.35
C ILE A 24 -3.00 10.37 1.22
N THR A 25 -3.00 9.10 0.81
CA THR A 25 -2.10 8.54 -0.20
C THR A 25 -2.23 9.24 -1.55
N LEU A 26 -3.42 9.76 -1.92
CA LEU A 26 -3.58 10.55 -3.14
C LEU A 26 -2.72 11.83 -3.11
N GLY A 27 -2.70 12.53 -1.97
CA GLY A 27 -1.87 13.72 -1.79
C GLY A 27 -0.38 13.40 -1.83
N GLU A 28 0.02 12.24 -1.31
CA GLU A 28 1.39 11.76 -1.32
C GLU A 28 1.85 11.39 -2.73
N LEU A 29 1.03 10.62 -3.46
CA LEU A 29 1.28 10.26 -4.86
C LEU A 29 1.40 11.49 -5.77
N ARG A 30 0.57 12.54 -5.55
CA ARG A 30 0.72 13.82 -6.26
C ARG A 30 2.08 14.46 -6.02
N ALA A 31 2.56 14.48 -4.78
CA ALA A 31 3.88 15.01 -4.44
C ALA A 31 5.02 14.16 -5.02
N ILE A 32 4.89 12.84 -4.96
CA ILE A 32 5.85 11.89 -5.53
C ILE A 32 5.91 12.03 -7.05
N ALA A 33 4.76 12.00 -7.74
CA ALA A 33 4.71 12.06 -9.20
C ALA A 33 5.22 13.41 -9.77
N GLN A 34 5.03 14.52 -9.07
CA GLN A 34 5.62 15.82 -9.45
C GLN A 34 7.15 15.78 -9.55
N ASN A 35 7.81 14.92 -8.78
CA ASN A 35 9.27 14.87 -8.69
C ASN A 35 9.88 13.66 -9.43
N HIS A 36 9.13 12.58 -9.57
CA HIS A 36 9.62 11.32 -10.10
C HIS A 36 8.94 10.85 -11.39
N GLY A 37 7.84 11.51 -11.82
CA GLY A 37 6.90 10.98 -12.78
C GLY A 37 6.00 9.91 -12.17
N PRO A 38 5.12 9.26 -12.96
CA PRO A 38 4.30 8.15 -12.50
C PRO A 38 5.17 7.06 -11.86
N VAL A 39 4.70 6.47 -10.75
CA VAL A 39 5.43 5.44 -10.02
C VAL A 39 4.65 4.13 -9.97
N ALA A 40 5.35 3.01 -9.90
CA ALA A 40 4.73 1.73 -9.61
C ALA A 40 4.11 1.76 -8.20
N LEU A 41 2.91 1.22 -8.06
CA LEU A 41 2.25 1.08 -6.77
C LEU A 41 2.44 -0.36 -6.25
N VAL A 42 2.93 -0.49 -5.02
CA VAL A 42 2.88 -1.75 -4.26
C VAL A 42 1.90 -1.53 -3.13
N HIS A 43 0.70 -2.09 -3.24
CA HIS A 43 -0.42 -1.86 -2.35
C HIS A 43 -0.77 -3.13 -1.57
N PHE A 44 -0.59 -3.10 -0.26
CA PHE A 44 -1.02 -4.14 0.67
C PHE A 44 -2.29 -3.68 1.37
N ASP A 45 -3.37 -4.46 1.23
CA ASP A 45 -4.69 -4.08 1.72
C ASP A 45 -5.64 -5.29 1.73
N SER A 46 -6.73 -5.20 2.42
CA SER A 46 -7.88 -6.09 2.24
C SER A 46 -8.86 -5.58 1.18
N HIS A 47 -8.81 -4.28 0.85
CA HIS A 47 -9.69 -3.59 -0.09
C HIS A 47 -8.95 -3.13 -1.36
N PHE A 48 -9.70 -2.85 -2.41
CA PHE A 48 -9.13 -2.38 -3.68
C PHE A 48 -8.90 -0.87 -3.71
N ASP A 49 -9.74 -0.10 -3.04
CA ASP A 49 -9.75 1.37 -3.02
C ASP A 49 -9.77 2.01 -4.42
N THR A 50 -10.44 1.32 -5.34
CA THR A 50 -10.61 1.71 -6.75
C THR A 50 -12.07 2.01 -7.12
N ILE A 51 -12.94 2.17 -6.12
CA ILE A 51 -14.35 2.54 -6.32
C ILE A 51 -14.41 3.93 -6.95
N ASP A 52 -15.33 4.15 -7.88
CA ASP A 52 -15.44 5.44 -8.55
C ASP A 52 -16.06 6.53 -7.67
N GLU A 53 -17.07 6.17 -6.90
CA GLU A 53 -17.77 7.05 -5.97
C GLU A 53 -18.20 6.25 -4.74
N TYR A 54 -17.97 6.78 -3.56
CA TYR A 54 -18.31 6.13 -2.30
C TYR A 54 -19.08 7.12 -1.42
N PHE A 55 -20.31 6.75 -1.05
CA PHE A 55 -21.25 7.63 -0.34
C PHE A 55 -21.50 8.99 -1.00
N GLY A 56 -21.50 9.06 -2.33
CA GLY A 56 -21.70 10.30 -3.09
C GLY A 56 -20.44 11.16 -3.25
N GLU A 57 -19.30 10.67 -2.77
CA GLU A 57 -18.03 11.39 -2.81
C GLU A 57 -17.00 10.66 -3.68
N LYS A 58 -16.34 11.44 -4.55
CA LYS A 58 -15.30 10.94 -5.47
C LYS A 58 -13.90 10.92 -4.84
N TYR A 59 -13.72 11.61 -3.72
CA TYR A 59 -12.43 11.74 -3.05
C TYR A 59 -12.55 11.28 -1.60
N ASN A 60 -12.28 10.02 -1.34
CA ASN A 60 -12.24 9.42 -0.02
C ASN A 60 -11.31 8.19 -0.01
N HIS A 61 -11.23 7.48 1.11
CA HIS A 61 -10.34 6.33 1.29
C HIS A 61 -10.59 5.21 0.26
N GLY A 62 -11.85 4.86 -0.05
CA GLY A 62 -12.19 3.78 -1.00
C GLY A 62 -12.03 4.12 -2.48
N THR A 63 -11.66 5.38 -2.83
CA THR A 63 -11.58 5.85 -4.22
C THR A 63 -10.18 6.28 -4.63
N VAL A 64 -9.22 6.22 -3.71
CA VAL A 64 -7.91 6.86 -3.84
C VAL A 64 -7.14 6.40 -5.08
N PHE A 65 -7.12 5.10 -5.37
CA PHE A 65 -6.34 4.58 -6.50
C PHE A 65 -7.06 4.77 -7.85
N LYS A 66 -8.38 4.82 -7.87
CA LYS A 66 -9.11 5.26 -9.06
C LYS A 66 -8.70 6.69 -9.45
N ARG A 67 -8.69 7.60 -8.49
CA ARG A 67 -8.24 8.99 -8.70
C ARG A 67 -6.78 9.06 -9.10
N ALA A 68 -5.91 8.29 -8.46
CA ALA A 68 -4.48 8.26 -8.78
C ALA A 68 -4.19 7.80 -10.21
N VAL A 69 -4.93 6.80 -10.71
CA VAL A 69 -4.82 6.35 -12.10
C VAL A 69 -5.35 7.41 -13.06
N GLU A 70 -6.52 8.01 -12.80
CA GLU A 70 -7.09 9.06 -13.64
C GLU A 70 -6.19 10.31 -13.74
N GLU A 71 -5.48 10.64 -12.67
CA GLU A 71 -4.52 11.75 -12.65
C GLU A 71 -3.15 11.38 -13.25
N GLY A 72 -2.94 10.13 -13.65
CA GLY A 72 -1.68 9.66 -14.26
C GLY A 72 -0.52 9.63 -13.26
N LEU A 73 -0.80 9.39 -11.97
CA LEU A 73 0.20 9.36 -10.90
C LEU A 73 0.86 7.99 -10.74
N ILE A 74 0.20 6.95 -11.25
CA ILE A 74 0.59 5.54 -11.11
C ILE A 74 0.97 4.96 -12.48
N ASP A 75 2.11 4.27 -12.53
CA ASP A 75 2.50 3.37 -13.60
C ASP A 75 1.78 2.04 -13.40
N VAL A 76 0.61 1.89 -14.01
CA VAL A 76 -0.28 0.74 -13.80
C VAL A 76 0.33 -0.57 -14.26
N GLU A 77 1.16 -0.55 -15.32
CA GLU A 77 1.81 -1.76 -15.87
C GLU A 77 2.80 -2.40 -14.88
N HIS A 78 3.38 -1.60 -14.00
CA HIS A 78 4.33 -2.04 -12.97
C HIS A 78 3.72 -2.07 -11.56
N SER A 79 2.40 -1.84 -11.45
CA SER A 79 1.70 -1.77 -10.17
C SER A 79 1.02 -3.08 -9.79
N ILE A 80 0.91 -3.32 -8.50
CA ILE A 80 0.33 -4.54 -7.93
C ILE A 80 -0.40 -4.27 -6.62
N GLN A 81 -1.59 -4.85 -6.48
CA GLN A 81 -2.41 -4.89 -5.27
C GLN A 81 -2.40 -6.30 -4.68
N ILE A 82 -2.26 -6.42 -3.37
CA ILE A 82 -1.94 -7.68 -2.69
C ILE A 82 -2.77 -7.81 -1.41
N GLY A 83 -3.47 -8.94 -1.28
CA GLY A 83 -4.21 -9.28 -0.06
C GLY A 83 -5.72 -9.02 -0.11
N MET A 84 -6.22 -8.56 -1.24
CA MET A 84 -7.63 -8.19 -1.43
C MET A 84 -8.54 -9.35 -1.08
N ARG A 85 -9.52 -9.09 -0.18
CA ARG A 85 -10.51 -10.08 0.28
C ARG A 85 -11.80 -9.45 0.79
N GLY A 86 -11.82 -8.11 0.81
CA GLY A 86 -12.94 -7.33 1.32
C GLY A 86 -14.24 -7.56 0.56
N THR A 87 -15.33 -7.18 1.19
CA THR A 87 -16.67 -7.30 0.63
C THR A 87 -16.88 -6.31 -0.51
N PHE A 88 -17.52 -6.74 -1.58
CA PHE A 88 -17.89 -5.90 -2.71
C PHE A 88 -19.33 -5.43 -2.58
N TYR A 89 -19.60 -4.20 -2.99
CA TYR A 89 -20.96 -3.67 -3.12
C TYR A 89 -21.57 -4.02 -4.47
N ASP A 90 -20.75 -4.12 -5.53
CA ASP A 90 -21.16 -4.48 -6.89
C ASP A 90 -20.09 -5.33 -7.59
N LYS A 91 -20.49 -6.03 -8.67
CA LYS A 91 -19.55 -6.81 -9.50
C LYS A 91 -18.48 -5.96 -10.16
N SER A 92 -18.77 -4.70 -10.47
CA SER A 92 -17.80 -3.75 -11.02
C SER A 92 -16.64 -3.46 -10.08
N ASP A 93 -16.84 -3.57 -8.77
CA ASP A 93 -15.79 -3.36 -7.79
C ASP A 93 -14.70 -4.45 -7.90
N LEU A 94 -15.11 -5.70 -8.19
CA LEU A 94 -14.19 -6.83 -8.35
C LEU A 94 -13.24 -6.65 -9.56
N MET A 95 -13.78 -6.13 -10.68
CA MET A 95 -13.04 -5.97 -11.93
C MET A 95 -12.35 -4.60 -12.01
N GLY A 96 -12.75 -3.65 -11.18
CA GLY A 96 -12.34 -2.25 -11.28
C GLY A 96 -10.82 -2.04 -11.27
N SER A 97 -10.09 -2.80 -10.49
CA SER A 97 -8.62 -2.70 -10.43
C SER A 97 -7.94 -3.27 -11.67
N GLU A 98 -8.39 -4.42 -12.14
CA GLU A 98 -7.85 -5.05 -13.35
C GLU A 98 -8.21 -4.23 -14.61
N ASP A 99 -9.43 -3.68 -14.68
CA ASP A 99 -9.85 -2.78 -15.75
C ASP A 99 -9.02 -1.49 -15.80
N LEU A 100 -8.46 -1.07 -14.65
CA LEU A 100 -7.49 0.03 -14.56
C LEU A 100 -6.06 -0.38 -14.96
N GLY A 101 -5.79 -1.67 -15.19
CA GLY A 101 -4.48 -2.21 -15.55
C GLY A 101 -3.61 -2.62 -14.36
N LEU A 102 -4.13 -2.56 -13.15
CA LEU A 102 -3.42 -3.02 -11.94
C LEU A 102 -3.41 -4.55 -11.90
N LYS A 103 -2.27 -5.13 -11.51
CA LYS A 103 -2.23 -6.56 -11.18
C LYS A 103 -2.79 -6.76 -9.78
N VAL A 104 -3.66 -7.74 -9.61
CA VAL A 104 -4.22 -8.12 -8.33
C VAL A 104 -3.75 -9.51 -7.94
N ILE A 105 -3.41 -9.72 -6.66
CA ILE A 105 -3.26 -11.02 -6.03
C ILE A 105 -4.13 -11.02 -4.78
N THR A 106 -5.24 -11.74 -4.84
CA THR A 106 -6.17 -11.84 -3.71
C THR A 106 -5.57 -12.64 -2.56
N SER A 107 -6.10 -12.46 -1.35
CA SER A 107 -5.67 -13.24 -0.17
C SER A 107 -5.87 -14.77 -0.39
N PHE A 108 -6.86 -15.16 -1.17
CA PHE A 108 -7.09 -16.56 -1.55
C PHE A 108 -5.98 -17.07 -2.46
N GLU A 109 -5.67 -16.37 -3.54
CA GLU A 109 -4.58 -16.72 -4.45
C GLU A 109 -3.24 -16.76 -3.76
N MET A 110 -2.95 -15.78 -2.87
CA MET A 110 -1.72 -15.80 -2.07
C MET A 110 -1.55 -17.10 -1.27
N ARG A 111 -2.64 -17.67 -0.74
CA ARG A 111 -2.60 -18.95 0.01
C ARG A 111 -2.37 -20.13 -0.91
N GLU A 112 -2.92 -20.10 -2.12
CA GLU A 112 -2.76 -21.18 -3.12
C GLU A 112 -1.33 -21.21 -3.67
N ILE A 113 -0.79 -20.04 -4.07
CA ILE A 113 0.55 -19.97 -4.69
C ILE A 113 1.69 -19.92 -3.66
N GLY A 114 1.39 -19.55 -2.42
CA GLY A 114 2.34 -19.40 -1.32
C GLY A 114 3.18 -18.12 -1.37
N LEU A 115 3.67 -17.70 -0.20
CA LEU A 115 4.37 -16.42 -0.02
C LEU A 115 5.64 -16.29 -0.89
N ALA A 116 6.33 -17.39 -1.17
CA ALA A 116 7.54 -17.36 -2.00
C ALA A 116 7.23 -16.90 -3.42
N GLU A 117 6.14 -17.39 -4.02
CA GLU A 117 5.72 -16.98 -5.34
C GLU A 117 5.15 -15.55 -5.33
N VAL A 118 4.40 -15.17 -4.30
CA VAL A 118 3.92 -13.77 -4.13
C VAL A 118 5.10 -12.79 -4.15
N LYS A 119 6.12 -13.03 -3.33
CA LYS A 119 7.35 -12.22 -3.27
C LYS A 119 8.05 -12.07 -4.62
N LYS A 120 8.11 -13.16 -5.38
CA LYS A 120 8.67 -13.18 -6.72
C LYS A 120 7.83 -12.33 -7.67
N GLN A 121 6.52 -12.52 -7.68
CA GLN A 121 5.60 -11.79 -8.56
C GLN A 121 5.58 -10.28 -8.29
N ILE A 122 5.71 -9.85 -7.03
CA ILE A 122 5.85 -8.43 -6.69
C ILE A 122 7.10 -7.85 -7.36
N LYS A 123 8.25 -8.52 -7.19
CA LYS A 123 9.53 -8.05 -7.76
C LYS A 123 9.52 -8.04 -9.28
N GLU A 124 8.99 -9.07 -9.90
CA GLU A 124 8.87 -9.16 -11.36
C GLU A 124 7.94 -8.08 -11.91
N ARG A 125 6.81 -7.80 -11.25
CA ARG A 125 5.85 -6.79 -11.68
C ARG A 125 6.43 -5.37 -11.57
N VAL A 126 7.10 -5.05 -10.48
CA VAL A 126 7.69 -3.72 -10.25
C VAL A 126 8.96 -3.53 -11.10
N GLY A 127 9.76 -4.57 -11.28
CA GLY A 127 11.01 -4.51 -12.03
C GLY A 127 11.95 -3.40 -11.50
N ASP A 128 12.48 -2.61 -12.42
CA ASP A 128 13.40 -1.49 -12.12
C ASP A 128 12.67 -0.15 -11.89
N SER A 129 11.34 -0.14 -11.92
CA SER A 129 10.53 1.08 -11.79
C SER A 129 10.75 1.74 -10.43
N LYS A 130 10.61 3.07 -10.39
CA LYS A 130 10.42 3.77 -9.10
C LYS A 130 9.08 3.36 -8.54
N ALA A 131 9.02 3.03 -7.26
CA ALA A 131 7.81 2.51 -6.63
C ALA A 131 7.41 3.32 -5.39
N PHE A 132 6.12 3.34 -5.10
CA PHE A 132 5.53 3.78 -3.84
C PHE A 132 4.93 2.57 -3.13
N LEU A 133 5.25 2.40 -1.86
CA LEU A 133 4.65 1.37 -1.02
C LEU A 133 3.57 1.99 -0.14
N THR A 134 2.34 1.54 -0.31
CA THR A 134 1.23 1.84 0.59
C THR A 134 0.80 0.59 1.33
N PHE A 135 0.63 0.71 2.63
CA PHE A 135 0.29 -0.39 3.49
C PHE A 135 -0.91 -0.04 4.37
N ASP A 136 -2.07 -0.60 4.00
CA ASP A 136 -3.23 -0.60 4.88
C ASP A 136 -3.05 -1.66 5.97
N ILE A 137 -3.25 -1.27 7.24
CA ILE A 137 -3.06 -2.18 8.35
C ILE A 137 -4.08 -3.33 8.36
N ASP A 138 -5.21 -3.19 7.67
CA ASP A 138 -6.22 -4.23 7.56
C ASP A 138 -5.84 -5.38 6.60
N PHE A 139 -4.73 -5.25 5.84
CA PHE A 139 -4.07 -6.40 5.20
C PHE A 139 -3.82 -7.53 6.20
N VAL A 140 -3.48 -7.16 7.42
CA VAL A 140 -3.24 -8.09 8.52
C VAL A 140 -4.56 -8.65 9.04
N ASP A 141 -4.55 -9.91 9.49
CA ASP A 141 -5.75 -10.50 10.10
C ASP A 141 -6.12 -9.79 11.40
N PRO A 142 -7.40 -9.53 11.66
CA PRO A 142 -7.86 -8.85 12.88
C PRO A 142 -7.49 -9.55 14.18
N ALA A 143 -7.08 -10.82 14.14
CA ALA A 143 -6.49 -11.49 15.31
C ALA A 143 -5.13 -10.88 15.72
N TYR A 144 -4.44 -10.19 14.82
CA TYR A 144 -3.15 -9.53 15.02
C TYR A 144 -3.24 -8.01 14.91
N ALA A 145 -4.19 -7.47 14.17
CA ALA A 145 -4.41 -6.04 13.98
C ALA A 145 -5.91 -5.68 14.07
N PRO A 146 -6.53 -5.75 15.26
CA PRO A 146 -7.94 -5.43 15.42
C PRO A 146 -8.26 -3.93 15.32
N GLY A 147 -7.27 -3.06 15.44
CA GLY A 147 -7.44 -1.61 15.52
C GLY A 147 -7.47 -0.93 14.16
N THR A 148 -8.44 -1.28 13.34
CA THR A 148 -8.73 -0.65 12.04
C THR A 148 -10.22 -0.39 11.87
N GLY A 149 -10.60 0.41 10.87
CA GLY A 149 -11.99 0.82 10.62
C GLY A 149 -12.82 -0.23 9.88
N THR A 150 -12.23 -0.89 8.90
CA THR A 150 -12.88 -1.83 7.98
C THR A 150 -12.27 -3.23 8.13
N ILE A 151 -12.76 -3.97 9.14
CA ILE A 151 -12.19 -5.27 9.52
C ILE A 151 -12.61 -6.36 8.53
N GLU A 152 -11.62 -7.03 7.92
CA GLU A 152 -11.82 -8.21 7.08
C GLU A 152 -11.04 -9.42 7.62
N VAL A 153 -11.75 -10.52 7.90
CA VAL A 153 -11.14 -11.77 8.37
C VAL A 153 -10.40 -12.51 7.26
N GLY A 154 -9.50 -13.41 7.62
CA GLY A 154 -8.73 -14.20 6.65
C GLY A 154 -7.50 -13.46 6.12
N GLY A 155 -7.02 -12.47 6.86
CA GLY A 155 -5.77 -11.76 6.60
C GLY A 155 -4.51 -12.56 6.93
N TRP A 156 -3.38 -11.88 6.98
CA TRP A 156 -2.04 -12.45 7.22
C TRP A 156 -1.60 -12.22 8.65
N THR A 157 -0.81 -13.14 9.19
CA THR A 157 -0.26 -13.00 10.54
C THR A 157 0.80 -11.90 10.60
N GLY A 158 1.07 -11.37 11.78
CA GLY A 158 2.16 -10.41 11.97
C GLY A 158 3.52 -10.90 11.47
N PRO A 159 3.98 -12.14 11.79
CA PRO A 159 5.23 -12.68 11.26
C PRO A 159 5.27 -12.80 9.72
N GLU A 160 4.21 -13.29 9.08
CA GLU A 160 4.10 -13.38 7.62
C GLU A 160 4.14 -12.01 6.96
N THR A 161 3.46 -11.03 7.55
CA THR A 161 3.45 -9.65 7.10
C THR A 161 4.86 -9.03 7.13
N LEU A 162 5.57 -9.16 8.24
CA LEU A 162 6.95 -8.67 8.36
C LEU A 162 7.90 -9.37 7.38
N ASP A 163 7.72 -10.67 7.15
CA ASP A 163 8.52 -11.43 6.19
C ASP A 163 8.25 -10.98 4.73
N LEU A 164 6.99 -10.67 4.40
CA LEU A 164 6.63 -10.07 3.10
C LEU A 164 7.30 -8.72 2.92
N VAL A 165 7.16 -7.80 3.87
CA VAL A 165 7.75 -6.45 3.80
C VAL A 165 9.28 -6.53 3.66
N ARG A 166 9.96 -7.33 4.46
CA ARG A 166 11.42 -7.56 4.37
C ARG A 166 11.85 -8.08 3.00
N SER A 167 11.02 -8.89 2.37
CA SER A 167 11.32 -9.47 1.06
C SER A 167 11.35 -8.43 -0.06
N LEU A 168 10.79 -7.23 0.14
CA LEU A 168 10.78 -6.14 -0.84
C LEU A 168 12.14 -5.46 -1.00
N LYS A 169 13.17 -5.93 -0.27
CA LYS A 169 14.55 -5.50 -0.47
C LYS A 169 14.94 -5.54 -1.95
N GLY A 170 15.54 -4.45 -2.43
CA GLY A 170 16.00 -4.26 -3.80
C GLY A 170 15.04 -3.45 -4.67
N ILE A 171 13.76 -3.34 -4.32
CA ILE A 171 12.81 -2.46 -5.03
C ILE A 171 13.19 -0.98 -4.81
N ASN A 172 13.03 -0.19 -5.86
CA ASN A 172 13.39 1.23 -5.88
C ASN A 172 12.26 2.11 -5.30
N PHE A 173 11.94 1.92 -4.02
CA PHE A 173 10.94 2.75 -3.38
C PHE A 173 11.39 4.21 -3.20
N VAL A 174 10.51 5.15 -3.56
CA VAL A 174 10.70 6.60 -3.45
C VAL A 174 9.77 7.24 -2.42
N GLY A 175 8.87 6.47 -1.82
CA GLY A 175 7.99 6.89 -0.74
C GLY A 175 7.27 5.69 -0.15
N TYR A 176 6.76 5.88 1.07
CA TYR A 176 6.04 4.86 1.83
C TYR A 176 4.94 5.51 2.63
N ASP A 177 3.84 4.80 2.83
CA ASP A 177 2.89 5.09 3.91
C ASP A 177 2.44 3.84 4.65
N LEU A 178 1.85 4.06 5.81
CA LEU A 178 1.08 3.08 6.56
C LEU A 178 -0.17 3.78 7.08
N VAL A 179 -1.34 3.23 6.78
CA VAL A 179 -2.64 3.87 6.94
C VAL A 179 -3.63 3.01 7.72
N GLU A 180 -4.79 3.57 8.02
CA GLU A 180 -5.98 2.95 8.62
C GLU A 180 -5.80 2.38 10.03
N VAL A 181 -4.74 2.75 10.76
CA VAL A 181 -4.68 2.45 12.20
C VAL A 181 -5.69 3.31 12.94
N MET A 182 -6.65 2.66 13.60
CA MET A 182 -7.70 3.29 14.40
C MET A 182 -7.47 3.05 15.90
N PRO A 183 -6.82 3.97 16.64
CA PRO A 183 -6.44 3.75 18.03
C PRO A 183 -7.61 3.47 18.97
N TYR A 184 -8.80 4.01 18.69
CA TYR A 184 -10.01 3.77 19.50
C TYR A 184 -10.50 2.33 19.42
N ALA A 185 -10.23 1.61 18.34
CA ALA A 185 -10.53 0.20 18.16
C ALA A 185 -9.39 -0.72 18.64
N ASP A 186 -8.28 -0.16 19.14
CA ASP A 186 -7.08 -0.90 19.57
C ASP A 186 -6.75 -0.70 21.06
N PRO A 187 -7.60 -1.13 21.99
CA PRO A 187 -7.40 -0.88 23.42
C PRO A 187 -6.14 -1.54 23.99
N SER A 188 -5.64 -2.60 23.35
CA SER A 188 -4.40 -3.29 23.70
C SER A 188 -3.17 -2.70 23.03
N GLN A 189 -3.34 -1.78 22.10
CA GLN A 189 -2.28 -1.17 21.27
C GLN A 189 -1.48 -2.19 20.42
N ILE A 190 -2.00 -3.39 20.23
CA ILE A 190 -1.35 -4.44 19.44
C ILE A 190 -1.18 -3.99 17.99
N THR A 191 -2.23 -3.39 17.40
CA THR A 191 -2.20 -2.86 16.04
C THR A 191 -1.18 -1.76 15.89
N ALA A 192 -1.16 -0.79 16.81
CA ALA A 192 -0.21 0.31 16.79
C ALA A 192 1.24 -0.18 16.92
N PHE A 193 1.50 -1.18 17.77
CA PHE A 193 2.83 -1.80 17.89
C PHE A 193 3.24 -2.53 16.62
N LEU A 194 2.32 -3.27 15.97
CA LEU A 194 2.61 -3.95 14.72
C LEU A 194 2.88 -2.92 13.59
N ALA A 195 2.07 -1.87 13.49
CA ALA A 195 2.27 -0.78 12.55
C ALA A 195 3.65 -0.13 12.72
N GLY A 196 4.05 0.16 13.96
CA GLY A 196 5.39 0.67 14.28
C GLY A 196 6.53 -0.27 13.83
N ASN A 197 6.35 -1.59 13.95
CA ASN A 197 7.30 -2.57 13.45
C ASN A 197 7.37 -2.58 11.92
N ILE A 198 6.23 -2.51 11.22
CA ILE A 198 6.19 -2.43 9.75
C ILE A 198 6.91 -1.16 9.27
N MET A 199 6.64 0.00 9.90
CA MET A 199 7.34 1.24 9.56
C MET A 199 8.84 1.16 9.83
N PHE A 200 9.27 0.45 10.86
CA PHE A 200 10.69 0.19 11.10
C PHE A 200 11.32 -0.65 9.99
N GLU A 201 10.59 -1.61 9.41
CA GLU A 201 11.05 -2.33 8.22
C GLU A 201 11.18 -1.39 7.00
N PHE A 202 10.30 -0.40 6.81
CA PHE A 202 10.46 0.61 5.74
C PHE A 202 11.77 1.40 5.92
N ILE A 203 12.08 1.84 7.13
CA ILE A 203 13.38 2.48 7.45
C ILE A 203 14.54 1.55 7.09
N SER A 204 14.42 0.27 7.41
CA SER A 204 15.44 -0.75 7.13
C SER A 204 15.63 -0.95 5.63
N LEU A 205 14.57 -0.98 4.83
CA LEU A 205 14.63 -1.06 3.36
C LEU A 205 15.37 0.16 2.76
N ILE A 206 15.07 1.37 3.25
CA ILE A 206 15.77 2.60 2.83
C ILE A 206 17.25 2.52 3.19
N ALA A 207 17.59 2.09 4.41
CA ALA A 207 18.97 1.99 4.87
C ALA A 207 19.78 0.98 4.05
N LEU A 208 19.23 -0.18 3.74
CA LEU A 208 19.84 -1.20 2.90
C LEU A 208 20.12 -0.68 1.50
N ARG A 209 19.14 -0.02 0.87
CA ARG A 209 19.29 0.56 -0.46
C ARG A 209 20.38 1.65 -0.51
N LYS A 210 20.42 2.54 0.50
CA LYS A 210 21.49 3.55 0.60
C LYS A 210 22.87 2.93 0.76
N LYS A 211 22.99 1.79 1.41
CA LYS A 211 24.24 1.04 1.57
C LYS A 211 24.70 0.40 0.23
N GLU A 212 23.78 -0.13 -0.57
CA GLU A 212 24.06 -0.77 -1.86
C GLU A 212 24.50 0.23 -2.96
N ARG A 213 24.18 1.51 -2.79
CA ARG A 213 24.55 2.59 -3.72
C ARG A 213 25.89 3.25 -3.40
N ARG A 214 26.53 2.90 -2.29
CA ARG A 214 27.85 3.35 -1.88
C ARG A 214 28.93 2.38 -2.31
#